data_d6f0f5af61b399b912e4c0457f31dc42
#
_entry.id   d6f0f5af61b399b912e4c0457f31dc42
#
_cell.length_a   1.000
_cell.length_b   1.000
_cell.length_c   1.000
_cell.angle_alpha   90.00
_cell.angle_beta   90.00
_cell.angle_gamma   90.00
#
_symmetry.space_group_name_H-M   'P 1'
#
loop_
_entity.id
_entity.type
_entity.pdbx_description
1 polymer ?
#
loop_
_entity_poly.entity_id
_entity_poly.type
_entity_poly.pdbx_seq_one_letter_code
_entity_poly.pdbx_strand_id
1 'polypeptide(L)'
;MKSKWKTMYWIIILVWFGCIPAFAKPCAVGPYLGQTRPGPIAQVFAPGLICDTRPHQKERHGHFSADGNTFCYKKLGKVYITENSDQGWTVPKHIKGIPNLSWSPCLSPDANSIYFMDQHFTRSGRRRTPRSKGWSFHRCIRTSKGWSLPEELGPPFSLAVGGFSVAADNSITFDSVRGGFWIAPFVGNTWPRAIKIPVEMGNLKGHYPGIAPDNSFMVFYSIKPGAVGGTETDLYLTLRRPDGTWTIPRNMGPGINSRYYEFGARISADKKYMFFTRSNGWGANSYTDTADIYWVALKEYLPESYR
;
A
#
# COMPACT_ATOMS: atom_id res chain seq x y z
N MET A 1 88.54 11.43 21.25
CA MET A 1 87.33 12.18 20.92
C MET A 1 86.25 11.22 20.44
N LYS A 2 85.21 10.94 21.30
CA LYS A 2 84.15 10.04 20.99
C LYS A 2 82.88 10.85 20.72
N SER A 3 82.41 10.87 19.47
CA SER A 3 81.14 11.50 19.06
C SER A 3 79.98 10.63 19.48
N LYS A 4 79.06 11.16 20.30
CA LYS A 4 77.79 10.52 20.68
C LYS A 4 76.71 10.97 19.69
N TRP A 5 76.24 10.05 18.86
CA TRP A 5 75.06 10.24 18.03
C TRP A 5 73.83 10.02 18.92
N LYS A 6 72.95 11.03 19.06
CA LYS A 6 71.61 10.91 19.69
C LYS A 6 70.62 10.54 18.60
N THR A 7 70.08 9.32 18.66
CA THR A 7 69.02 8.87 17.79
C THR A 7 67.71 9.45 18.33
N MET A 8 67.07 10.28 17.55
CA MET A 8 65.76 10.91 17.87
C MET A 8 64.66 10.05 17.23
N TYR A 9 63.86 9.35 18.07
CA TYR A 9 62.72 8.60 17.61
C TYR A 9 61.53 9.54 17.43
N TRP A 10 61.02 9.66 16.22
CA TRP A 10 59.74 10.31 15.94
C TRP A 10 58.65 9.30 16.14
N ILE A 11 57.77 9.55 17.14
CA ILE A 11 56.54 8.81 17.32
C ILE A 11 55.50 9.44 16.35
N ILE A 12 55.16 8.73 15.27
CA ILE A 12 54.06 9.10 14.40
C ILE A 12 52.80 8.62 15.08
N ILE A 13 52.05 9.53 15.66
CA ILE A 13 50.67 9.27 16.14
C ILE A 13 49.75 9.29 14.92
N LEU A 14 49.40 8.11 14.42
CA LEU A 14 48.33 7.95 13.42
C LEU A 14 46.98 8.22 14.11
N VAL A 15 46.47 9.44 13.95
CA VAL A 15 45.10 9.77 14.34
C VAL A 15 44.19 9.14 13.30
N TRP A 16 43.56 8.03 13.67
CA TRP A 16 42.47 7.42 12.90
C TRP A 16 41.26 8.34 12.98
N PHE A 17 41.04 9.21 11.99
CA PHE A 17 39.76 9.85 11.78
C PHE A 17 38.79 8.77 11.32
N GLY A 18 38.09 8.15 12.28
CA GLY A 18 36.94 7.34 12.00
C GLY A 18 35.93 8.19 11.23
N CYS A 19 35.71 7.87 9.96
CA CYS A 19 34.64 8.47 9.16
C CYS A 19 33.32 8.06 9.82
N ILE A 20 32.78 8.94 10.68
CA ILE A 20 31.41 8.78 11.19
C ILE A 20 30.52 8.90 9.95
N PRO A 21 29.75 7.86 9.59
CA PRO A 21 28.87 7.98 8.43
C PRO A 21 27.93 9.17 8.71
N ALA A 22 27.96 10.17 7.84
CA ALA A 22 27.03 11.27 7.88
C ALA A 22 25.63 10.68 7.70
N PHE A 23 24.87 10.55 8.81
CA PHE A 23 23.50 10.15 8.74
C PHE A 23 22.75 11.14 7.85
N ALA A 24 22.17 10.65 6.76
CA ALA A 24 21.34 11.47 5.90
C ALA A 24 20.24 12.10 6.74
N LYS A 25 20.07 13.42 6.63
CA LYS A 25 19.01 14.14 7.37
C LYS A 25 17.66 13.46 7.08
N PRO A 26 16.85 13.15 8.11
CA PRO A 26 15.54 12.55 7.91
C PRO A 26 14.66 13.46 7.05
N CYS A 27 13.82 12.88 6.20
CA CYS A 27 12.90 13.67 5.38
C CYS A 27 11.69 14.16 6.17
N ALA A 28 11.35 13.48 7.28
CA ALA A 28 10.29 13.85 8.21
C ALA A 28 10.52 13.22 9.58
N VAL A 29 9.86 13.74 10.62
CA VAL A 29 9.92 13.22 11.98
C VAL A 29 8.49 13.06 12.53
N GLY A 30 8.26 12.02 13.32
CA GLY A 30 6.97 11.73 13.95
C GLY A 30 6.08 10.77 13.16
N PRO A 31 4.97 10.33 13.75
CA PRO A 31 4.04 9.38 13.13
C PRO A 31 3.42 9.97 11.85
N TYR A 32 3.04 9.09 10.92
CA TYR A 32 2.44 9.47 9.63
C TYR A 32 3.29 10.49 8.84
N LEU A 33 4.61 10.30 8.81
CA LEU A 33 5.58 11.21 8.18
C LEU A 33 5.47 12.66 8.72
N GLY A 34 5.15 12.83 10.00
CA GLY A 34 5.03 14.15 10.64
C GLY A 34 3.83 14.98 10.18
N GLN A 35 2.86 14.35 9.51
CA GLN A 35 1.69 15.08 9.00
C GLN A 35 0.68 15.41 10.09
N THR A 36 0.08 16.58 10.00
CA THR A 36 -1.10 16.93 10.81
C THR A 36 -2.26 15.99 10.48
N ARG A 37 -2.83 15.36 11.49
CA ARG A 37 -3.91 14.36 11.34
C ARG A 37 -5.12 14.96 10.64
N PRO A 38 -5.75 14.22 9.69
CA PRO A 38 -6.91 14.71 8.97
C PRO A 38 -8.16 14.70 9.85
N GLY A 39 -9.14 15.51 9.45
CA GLY A 39 -10.50 15.43 9.92
C GLY A 39 -11.37 14.47 9.09
N PRO A 40 -12.70 14.66 9.08
CA PRO A 40 -13.65 13.83 8.33
C PRO A 40 -13.68 14.13 6.83
N ILE A 41 -12.98 15.16 6.38
CA ILE A 41 -12.87 15.49 4.95
C ILE A 41 -11.49 15.03 4.46
N ALA A 42 -11.50 14.29 3.36
CA ALA A 42 -10.29 13.75 2.77
C ALA A 42 -9.34 14.85 2.27
N GLN A 43 -8.07 14.74 2.60
CA GLN A 43 -7.00 15.65 2.17
C GLN A 43 -5.81 14.88 1.62
N VAL A 44 -4.97 15.54 0.82
CA VAL A 44 -3.76 14.96 0.24
C VAL A 44 -2.81 14.53 1.36
N PHE A 45 -2.27 13.33 1.26
CA PHE A 45 -1.30 12.82 2.22
C PHE A 45 0.11 13.29 1.88
N ALA A 46 0.80 13.87 2.87
CA ALA A 46 2.21 14.27 2.80
C ALA A 46 2.58 15.03 1.50
N PRO A 47 1.92 16.17 1.21
CA PRO A 47 2.19 16.95 0.01
C PRO A 47 3.64 17.46 -0.01
N GLY A 48 4.29 17.36 -1.17
CA GLY A 48 5.70 17.72 -1.35
C GLY A 48 6.71 16.66 -0.85
N LEU A 49 6.27 15.70 -0.05
CA LEU A 49 7.12 14.62 0.47
C LEU A 49 6.81 13.28 -0.22
N ILE A 50 5.56 12.88 -0.25
CA ILE A 50 5.05 11.67 -0.92
C ILE A 50 4.31 12.08 -2.19
N CYS A 51 3.25 12.87 -2.06
CA CYS A 51 2.48 13.36 -3.19
C CYS A 51 3.12 14.61 -3.79
N ASP A 52 3.41 14.51 -5.07
CA ASP A 52 3.97 15.61 -5.84
C ASP A 52 2.82 16.35 -6.55
N THR A 53 2.51 17.54 -6.08
CA THR A 53 1.36 18.33 -6.55
C THR A 53 1.52 18.85 -7.99
N ARG A 54 2.63 18.55 -8.67
CA ARG A 54 2.84 18.91 -10.06
C ARG A 54 1.94 18.07 -11.00
N PRO A 55 1.56 18.61 -12.16
CA PRO A 55 0.81 17.84 -13.16
C PRO A 55 1.51 16.53 -13.56
N HIS A 56 0.70 15.53 -13.94
CA HIS A 56 1.15 14.21 -14.44
C HIS A 56 1.91 13.33 -13.43
N GLN A 57 1.88 13.66 -12.15
CA GLN A 57 2.38 12.78 -11.10
C GLN A 57 1.29 11.79 -10.70
N LYS A 58 1.71 10.57 -10.35
CA LYS A 58 0.79 9.45 -10.09
C LYS A 58 1.24 8.67 -8.86
N GLU A 59 0.85 9.17 -7.69
CA GLU A 59 1.03 8.45 -6.44
C GLU A 59 -0.23 7.66 -6.09
N ARG A 60 -0.10 6.35 -5.89
CA ARG A 60 -1.23 5.43 -5.70
C ARG A 60 -0.94 4.38 -4.64
N HIS A 61 -2.00 3.81 -4.05
CA HIS A 61 -1.93 2.65 -3.16
C HIS A 61 -1.02 2.83 -1.94
N GLY A 62 -1.03 4.03 -1.34
CA GLY A 62 -0.23 4.33 -0.16
C GLY A 62 -0.82 3.67 1.09
N HIS A 63 0.04 3.05 1.91
CA HIS A 63 -0.36 2.47 3.19
C HIS A 63 0.83 2.24 4.11
N PHE A 64 0.53 2.12 5.40
CA PHE A 64 1.50 1.82 6.45
C PHE A 64 1.51 0.33 6.80
N SER A 65 2.65 -0.17 7.30
CA SER A 65 2.75 -1.39 8.07
C SER A 65 1.94 -1.31 9.38
N ALA A 66 1.71 -2.43 10.04
CA ALA A 66 0.90 -2.46 11.26
C ALA A 66 1.54 -1.68 12.42
N ASP A 67 2.85 -1.64 12.52
CA ASP A 67 3.59 -0.84 13.50
C ASP A 67 3.67 0.66 13.17
N GLY A 68 3.20 1.05 11.98
CA GLY A 68 3.22 2.43 11.50
C GLY A 68 4.60 2.95 11.08
N ASN A 69 5.64 2.09 11.05
CA ASN A 69 7.02 2.50 10.81
C ASN A 69 7.50 2.29 9.37
N THR A 70 6.68 1.70 8.52
CA THR A 70 6.98 1.53 7.10
C THR A 70 5.82 2.06 6.27
N PHE A 71 6.09 2.93 5.31
CA PHE A 71 5.11 3.40 4.33
C PHE A 71 5.49 2.95 2.94
N CYS A 72 4.57 2.26 2.26
CA CYS A 72 4.72 1.79 0.89
C CYS A 72 3.73 2.47 -0.03
N TYR A 73 4.16 2.83 -1.23
CA TYR A 73 3.29 3.43 -2.24
C TYR A 73 3.83 3.20 -3.64
N LYS A 74 3.00 3.47 -4.64
CA LYS A 74 3.35 3.43 -6.04
C LYS A 74 3.46 4.85 -6.60
N LYS A 75 4.56 5.15 -7.32
CA LYS A 75 4.76 6.42 -8.04
C LYS A 75 5.25 6.13 -9.45
N LEU A 76 4.55 6.67 -10.46
CA LEU A 76 4.91 6.52 -11.88
C LEU A 76 5.22 5.07 -12.27
N GLY A 77 4.40 4.13 -11.81
CA GLY A 77 4.54 2.70 -12.11
C GLY A 77 5.51 1.94 -11.22
N LYS A 78 6.34 2.60 -10.41
CA LYS A 78 7.35 1.99 -9.53
C LYS A 78 6.87 1.94 -8.08
N VAL A 79 7.29 0.94 -7.33
CA VAL A 79 6.98 0.79 -5.90
C VAL A 79 8.09 1.44 -5.07
N TYR A 80 7.69 2.30 -4.15
CA TYR A 80 8.56 3.00 -3.23
C TYR A 80 8.25 2.63 -1.79
N ILE A 81 9.27 2.71 -0.95
CA ILE A 81 9.18 2.49 0.48
C ILE A 81 9.96 3.58 1.23
N THR A 82 9.43 4.01 2.37
CA THR A 82 10.16 4.82 3.35
C THR A 82 9.95 4.21 4.73
N GLU A 83 10.95 4.32 5.59
CA GLU A 83 11.01 3.66 6.90
C GLU A 83 11.34 4.69 7.97
N ASN A 84 10.67 4.55 9.11
CA ASN A 84 10.91 5.34 10.30
C ASN A 84 11.89 4.64 11.23
N SER A 85 12.77 5.41 11.84
CA SER A 85 13.71 4.98 12.86
C SER A 85 13.80 6.03 13.95
N ASP A 86 14.64 5.84 14.95
CA ASP A 86 14.94 6.85 15.97
C ASP A 86 15.47 8.16 15.39
N GLN A 87 16.01 8.10 14.16
CA GLN A 87 16.47 9.28 13.41
C GLN A 87 15.37 9.95 12.56
N GLY A 88 14.15 9.39 12.55
CA GLY A 88 13.03 9.81 11.71
C GLY A 88 12.92 9.05 10.40
N TRP A 89 12.11 9.56 9.46
CA TRP A 89 11.79 8.92 8.19
C TRP A 89 12.90 9.05 7.17
N THR A 90 13.21 7.95 6.51
CA THR A 90 14.17 7.93 5.39
C THR A 90 13.57 8.60 4.15
N VAL A 91 14.42 9.09 3.25
CA VAL A 91 13.98 9.47 1.90
C VAL A 91 13.41 8.25 1.20
N PRO A 92 12.20 8.34 0.57
CA PRO A 92 11.59 7.22 -0.12
C PRO A 92 12.50 6.58 -1.17
N LYS A 93 12.65 5.26 -1.12
CA LYS A 93 13.52 4.49 -2.01
C LYS A 93 12.68 3.59 -2.92
N HIS A 94 13.02 3.57 -4.21
CA HIS A 94 12.44 2.62 -5.16
C HIS A 94 12.90 1.19 -4.84
N ILE A 95 11.96 0.25 -4.74
CA ILE A 95 12.24 -1.17 -4.57
C ILE A 95 12.62 -1.77 -5.91
N LYS A 96 13.90 -2.07 -6.07
CA LYS A 96 14.40 -2.77 -7.26
C LYS A 96 13.91 -4.22 -7.24
N GLY A 97 13.55 -4.75 -8.43
CA GLY A 97 13.10 -6.14 -8.58
C GLY A 97 11.59 -6.31 -8.64
N ILE A 98 10.78 -5.38 -8.13
CA ILE A 98 9.34 -5.36 -8.40
C ILE A 98 9.13 -4.80 -9.81
N PRO A 99 8.39 -5.50 -10.69
CA PRO A 99 8.15 -5.04 -12.04
C PRO A 99 7.48 -3.67 -12.07
N ASN A 100 7.93 -2.79 -12.95
CA ASN A 100 7.20 -1.58 -13.28
C ASN A 100 5.82 -1.99 -13.79
N LEU A 101 4.77 -1.25 -13.45
CA LEU A 101 3.38 -1.57 -13.79
C LEU A 101 2.72 -2.67 -12.93
N SER A 102 3.38 -3.21 -11.89
CA SER A 102 2.68 -4.02 -10.88
C SER A 102 1.48 -3.27 -10.30
N TRP A 103 0.41 -4.00 -9.98
CA TRP A 103 -0.83 -3.41 -9.47
C TRP A 103 -0.98 -3.65 -7.97
N SER A 104 -1.58 -2.67 -7.29
CA SER A 104 -2.00 -2.76 -5.88
C SER A 104 -0.90 -3.25 -4.92
N PRO A 105 0.33 -2.71 -4.91
CA PRO A 105 1.31 -3.15 -3.95
C PRO A 105 0.76 -3.02 -2.52
N CYS A 106 1.01 -4.04 -1.69
CA CYS A 106 0.56 -4.09 -0.31
C CYS A 106 1.60 -4.78 0.56
N LEU A 107 1.97 -4.15 1.69
CA LEU A 107 2.82 -4.75 2.71
C LEU A 107 2.06 -5.83 3.49
N SER A 108 2.79 -6.87 3.95
CA SER A 108 2.33 -7.64 5.09
C SER A 108 2.28 -6.77 6.36
N PRO A 109 1.50 -7.15 7.38
CA PRO A 109 1.43 -6.40 8.64
C PRO A 109 2.79 -6.13 9.28
N ASP A 110 3.70 -7.10 9.21
CA ASP A 110 5.07 -7.04 9.75
C ASP A 110 6.09 -6.35 8.83
N ALA A 111 5.65 -5.81 7.68
CA ALA A 111 6.48 -5.22 6.64
C ALA A 111 7.57 -6.12 6.04
N ASN A 112 7.52 -7.44 6.28
CA ASN A 112 8.51 -8.40 5.77
C ASN A 112 8.17 -8.98 4.40
N SER A 113 6.95 -8.72 3.90
CA SER A 113 6.54 -9.10 2.55
C SER A 113 5.87 -7.93 1.84
N ILE A 114 6.05 -7.85 0.52
CA ILE A 114 5.26 -7.00 -0.36
C ILE A 114 4.55 -7.91 -1.35
N TYR A 115 3.23 -7.80 -1.36
CA TYR A 115 2.35 -8.46 -2.32
C TYR A 115 1.99 -7.51 -3.45
N PHE A 116 1.80 -8.03 -4.65
CA PHE A 116 1.33 -7.26 -5.80
C PHE A 116 0.72 -8.17 -6.86
N MET A 117 -0.06 -7.60 -7.75
CA MET A 117 -0.60 -8.30 -8.91
C MET A 117 0.11 -7.85 -10.18
N ASP A 118 0.30 -8.78 -11.12
CA ASP A 118 0.88 -8.51 -12.42
C ASP A 118 0.14 -9.25 -13.53
N GLN A 119 -0.01 -8.59 -14.67
CA GLN A 119 -0.59 -9.19 -15.88
C GLN A 119 0.47 -9.74 -16.85
N HIS A 120 1.74 -9.47 -16.63
CA HIS A 120 2.77 -9.55 -17.67
C HIS A 120 3.90 -10.53 -17.41
N PHE A 121 3.95 -11.17 -16.23
CA PHE A 121 5.05 -12.08 -15.89
C PHE A 121 4.60 -13.53 -15.76
N THR A 122 5.32 -14.41 -16.44
CA THR A 122 5.30 -15.85 -16.17
C THR A 122 6.41 -16.17 -15.17
N ARG A 123 6.35 -17.33 -14.51
CA ARG A 123 7.38 -17.89 -13.62
C ARG A 123 8.81 -17.84 -14.19
N SER A 124 8.95 -17.70 -15.51
CA SER A 124 10.23 -17.60 -16.23
C SER A 124 10.69 -16.16 -16.49
N GLY A 125 10.04 -15.14 -15.94
CA GLY A 125 10.37 -13.73 -16.20
C GLY A 125 10.05 -13.25 -17.63
N ARG A 126 9.45 -14.08 -18.45
CA ARG A 126 9.05 -13.71 -19.82
C ARG A 126 7.68 -13.03 -19.80
N ARG A 127 7.54 -11.96 -20.58
CA ARG A 127 6.22 -11.31 -20.80
C ARG A 127 5.20 -12.34 -21.26
N ARG A 128 4.05 -12.39 -20.59
CA ARG A 128 2.90 -13.14 -21.11
C ARG A 128 2.50 -12.55 -22.44
N THR A 129 2.28 -13.39 -23.42
CA THR A 129 1.69 -12.95 -24.69
C THR A 129 0.26 -12.48 -24.46
N PRO A 130 -0.31 -11.57 -25.29
CA PRO A 130 -1.66 -11.02 -25.10
C PRO A 130 -2.79 -12.05 -24.99
N ARG A 131 -2.55 -13.32 -25.28
CA ARG A 131 -3.51 -14.44 -25.19
C ARG A 131 -3.67 -15.04 -23.79
N SER A 132 -2.76 -14.80 -22.84
CA SER A 132 -2.95 -15.27 -21.47
C SER A 132 -3.75 -14.23 -20.67
N LYS A 133 -5.08 -14.32 -20.74
CA LYS A 133 -6.03 -13.55 -19.94
C LYS A 133 -5.93 -13.99 -18.48
N GLY A 134 -5.09 -13.35 -17.67
CA GLY A 134 -5.06 -13.66 -16.25
C GLY A 134 -4.12 -12.75 -15.48
N TRP A 135 -4.53 -12.43 -14.29
CA TRP A 135 -3.71 -11.80 -13.26
C TRP A 135 -2.89 -12.88 -12.57
N SER A 136 -1.63 -12.57 -12.22
CA SER A 136 -0.83 -13.39 -11.31
C SER A 136 -0.57 -12.60 -10.03
N PHE A 137 -0.60 -13.30 -8.91
CA PHE A 137 -0.38 -12.76 -7.58
C PHE A 137 1.05 -13.10 -7.14
N HIS A 138 1.80 -12.10 -6.72
CA HIS A 138 3.21 -12.22 -6.41
C HIS A 138 3.53 -11.72 -5.00
N ARG A 139 4.61 -12.26 -4.44
CA ARG A 139 5.22 -11.83 -3.20
C ARG A 139 6.71 -11.59 -3.39
N CYS A 140 7.23 -10.51 -2.80
CA CYS A 140 8.66 -10.34 -2.50
C CYS A 140 8.84 -10.39 -0.99
N ILE A 141 9.90 -11.02 -0.52
CA ILE A 141 10.24 -11.14 0.90
C ILE A 141 11.43 -10.23 1.20
N ARG A 142 11.42 -9.57 2.36
CA ARG A 142 12.55 -8.78 2.86
C ARG A 142 13.71 -9.70 3.19
N THR A 143 14.92 -9.30 2.81
CA THR A 143 16.18 -10.01 3.06
C THR A 143 17.23 -9.05 3.62
N SER A 144 18.34 -9.57 4.10
CA SER A 144 19.47 -8.73 4.55
C SER A 144 20.09 -7.88 3.41
N LYS A 145 19.84 -8.23 2.15
CA LYS A 145 20.30 -7.50 0.96
C LYS A 145 19.23 -6.63 0.29
N GLY A 146 18.04 -6.49 0.91
CA GLY A 146 16.90 -5.78 0.37
C GLY A 146 15.70 -6.70 0.16
N TRP A 147 15.17 -6.79 -1.06
CA TRP A 147 13.99 -7.58 -1.38
C TRP A 147 14.33 -8.73 -2.31
N SER A 148 13.68 -9.89 -2.11
CA SER A 148 13.84 -11.05 -2.99
C SER A 148 13.30 -10.77 -4.39
N LEU A 149 13.62 -11.63 -5.33
CA LEU A 149 12.89 -11.70 -6.60
C LEU A 149 11.43 -12.08 -6.34
N PRO A 150 10.49 -11.66 -7.21
CA PRO A 150 9.09 -12.01 -7.11
C PRO A 150 8.87 -13.53 -7.15
N GLU A 151 8.09 -14.02 -6.21
CA GLU A 151 7.55 -15.38 -6.18
C GLU A 151 6.08 -15.32 -6.57
N GLU A 152 5.65 -16.12 -7.54
CA GLU A 152 4.23 -16.26 -7.89
C GLU A 152 3.53 -17.13 -6.86
N LEU A 153 2.49 -16.60 -6.23
CA LEU A 153 1.61 -17.34 -5.34
C LEU A 153 0.49 -17.98 -6.19
N GLY A 154 0.44 -19.29 -6.20
CA GLY A 154 -0.57 -20.05 -6.92
C GLY A 154 -1.98 -19.96 -6.30
N PRO A 155 -2.80 -21.02 -6.42
CA PRO A 155 -4.10 -21.07 -5.74
C PRO A 155 -3.99 -20.74 -4.25
N PRO A 156 -4.99 -20.02 -3.68
CA PRO A 156 -6.28 -19.66 -4.28
C PRO A 156 -6.27 -18.35 -5.09
N PHE A 157 -5.13 -17.69 -5.24
CA PHE A 157 -5.03 -16.33 -5.82
C PHE A 157 -5.16 -16.30 -7.35
N SER A 158 -5.17 -17.43 -8.01
CA SER A 158 -5.54 -17.52 -9.43
C SER A 158 -6.98 -17.04 -9.72
N LEU A 159 -7.80 -16.87 -8.67
CA LEU A 159 -9.14 -16.28 -8.75
C LEU A 159 -9.14 -14.75 -8.63
N ALA A 160 -8.05 -14.14 -8.15
CA ALA A 160 -7.98 -12.70 -7.90
C ALA A 160 -7.90 -11.89 -9.20
N VAL A 161 -8.55 -10.72 -9.20
CA VAL A 161 -8.53 -9.77 -10.31
C VAL A 161 -8.49 -8.33 -9.77
N GLY A 162 -7.53 -7.55 -10.22
CA GLY A 162 -7.48 -6.11 -9.98
C GLY A 162 -6.97 -5.66 -8.62
N GLY A 163 -7.66 -5.96 -7.54
CA GLY A 163 -7.34 -5.41 -6.22
C GLY A 163 -7.43 -6.41 -5.07
N PHE A 164 -6.67 -6.12 -4.02
CA PHE A 164 -6.66 -6.92 -2.78
C PHE A 164 -6.15 -6.07 -1.60
N SER A 165 -6.34 -6.57 -0.39
CA SER A 165 -5.73 -6.05 0.83
C SER A 165 -5.42 -7.17 1.82
N VAL A 166 -4.49 -6.89 2.74
CA VAL A 166 -4.01 -7.83 3.77
C VAL A 166 -4.48 -7.35 5.13
N ALA A 167 -5.12 -8.22 5.91
CA ALA A 167 -5.54 -7.94 7.28
C ALA A 167 -4.41 -8.26 8.29
N ALA A 168 -4.59 -7.90 9.57
CA ALA A 168 -3.57 -8.10 10.61
C ALA A 168 -3.25 -9.57 10.88
N ASP A 169 -4.18 -10.47 10.62
CA ASP A 169 -4.02 -11.93 10.70
C ASP A 169 -3.38 -12.54 9.43
N ASN A 170 -2.84 -11.73 8.52
CA ASN A 170 -2.33 -12.12 7.21
C ASN A 170 -3.37 -12.74 6.26
N SER A 171 -4.66 -12.72 6.60
CA SER A 171 -5.68 -13.05 5.61
C SER A 171 -5.70 -12.04 4.47
N ILE A 172 -5.98 -12.50 3.25
CA ILE A 172 -5.98 -11.66 2.06
C ILE A 172 -7.39 -11.61 1.48
N THR A 173 -7.95 -10.40 1.43
CA THR A 173 -9.24 -10.15 0.78
C THR A 173 -9.02 -9.58 -0.62
N PHE A 174 -9.72 -10.11 -1.61
CA PHE A 174 -9.56 -9.73 -3.02
C PHE A 174 -10.88 -9.77 -3.78
N ASP A 175 -10.98 -9.00 -4.86
CA ASP A 175 -12.03 -9.13 -5.86
C ASP A 175 -11.71 -10.28 -6.82
N SER A 176 -12.74 -11.02 -7.27
CA SER A 176 -12.57 -12.28 -7.96
C SER A 176 -13.20 -12.29 -9.35
N VAL A 177 -12.55 -13.00 -10.28
CA VAL A 177 -13.12 -13.34 -11.61
C VAL A 177 -14.48 -14.05 -11.52
N ARG A 178 -14.78 -14.67 -10.37
CA ARG A 178 -16.09 -15.29 -10.07
C ARG A 178 -17.11 -14.28 -9.53
N GLY A 179 -16.75 -13.01 -9.47
CA GLY A 179 -17.57 -11.93 -8.94
C GLY A 179 -17.60 -11.86 -7.42
N GLY A 180 -17.73 -10.62 -6.91
CA GLY A 180 -17.73 -10.29 -5.50
C GLY A 180 -16.37 -10.41 -4.84
N PHE A 181 -16.37 -10.31 -3.52
CA PHE A 181 -15.17 -10.36 -2.70
C PHE A 181 -14.95 -11.75 -2.10
N TRP A 182 -13.69 -12.12 -2.02
CA TRP A 182 -13.25 -13.39 -1.45
C TRP A 182 -12.15 -13.13 -0.44
N ILE A 183 -12.10 -13.94 0.60
CA ILE A 183 -11.04 -13.92 1.61
C ILE A 183 -10.29 -15.25 1.60
N ALA A 184 -8.99 -15.20 1.60
CA ALA A 184 -8.09 -16.32 1.81
C ALA A 184 -7.55 -16.25 3.24
N PRO A 185 -8.03 -17.06 4.20
CA PRO A 185 -7.49 -17.13 5.54
C PRO A 185 -6.04 -17.63 5.54
N PHE A 186 -5.19 -17.06 6.39
CA PHE A 186 -3.81 -17.51 6.59
C PHE A 186 -3.76 -18.56 7.70
N VAL A 187 -3.38 -19.78 7.36
CA VAL A 187 -3.35 -20.92 8.28
C VAL A 187 -2.08 -21.71 8.03
N GLY A 188 -1.30 -21.99 9.08
CA GLY A 188 -0.08 -22.79 8.96
C GLY A 188 0.93 -22.22 7.95
N ASN A 189 1.12 -20.90 7.95
CA ASN A 189 2.01 -20.15 7.02
C ASN A 189 1.62 -20.23 5.53
N THR A 190 0.35 -20.52 5.23
CA THR A 190 -0.15 -20.64 3.86
C THR A 190 -1.60 -20.14 3.75
N TRP A 191 -2.11 -20.04 2.52
CA TRP A 191 -3.52 -19.74 2.21
C TRP A 191 -4.16 -20.96 1.52
N PRO A 192 -4.67 -21.94 2.27
CA PRO A 192 -5.10 -23.21 1.69
C PRO A 192 -6.36 -23.11 0.80
N ARG A 193 -7.18 -22.09 1.01
CA ARG A 193 -8.43 -21.86 0.27
C ARG A 193 -8.84 -20.40 0.28
N ALA A 194 -9.78 -20.03 -0.62
CA ALA A 194 -10.51 -18.78 -0.53
C ALA A 194 -12.00 -19.03 -0.33
N ILE A 195 -12.64 -18.15 0.43
CA ILE A 195 -14.06 -18.21 0.79
C ILE A 195 -14.73 -16.95 0.29
N LYS A 196 -15.89 -17.07 -0.35
CA LYS A 196 -16.65 -15.91 -0.81
C LYS A 196 -17.20 -15.15 0.39
N ILE A 197 -17.02 -13.83 0.41
CA ILE A 197 -17.60 -12.94 1.41
C ILE A 197 -19.05 -12.65 0.99
N PRO A 198 -20.06 -12.96 1.83
CA PRO A 198 -21.46 -12.83 1.47
C PRO A 198 -21.97 -11.40 1.65
N VAL A 199 -21.39 -10.43 0.91
CA VAL A 199 -21.90 -9.05 0.89
C VAL A 199 -23.05 -8.98 -0.11
N GLU A 200 -24.19 -8.45 0.35
CA GLU A 200 -25.31 -8.15 -0.53
C GLU A 200 -25.05 -6.85 -1.30
N MET A 201 -24.55 -6.98 -2.51
CA MET A 201 -24.06 -5.86 -3.32
C MET A 201 -25.17 -5.07 -4.02
N GLY A 202 -26.40 -5.63 -4.13
CA GLY A 202 -27.43 -5.03 -4.99
C GLY A 202 -26.92 -4.83 -6.42
N ASN A 203 -27.01 -3.59 -6.92
CA ASN A 203 -26.52 -3.23 -8.25
C ASN A 203 -25.05 -2.76 -8.29
N LEU A 204 -24.32 -2.87 -7.17
CA LEU A 204 -22.92 -2.46 -7.12
C LEU A 204 -22.00 -3.52 -7.72
N LYS A 205 -20.97 -3.06 -8.44
CA LYS A 205 -19.86 -3.89 -8.90
C LYS A 205 -18.62 -3.46 -8.14
N GLY A 206 -18.34 -4.14 -7.01
CA GLY A 206 -17.27 -3.78 -6.11
C GLY A 206 -15.91 -4.26 -6.59
N HIS A 207 -14.90 -3.41 -6.44
CA HIS A 207 -13.51 -3.68 -6.78
C HIS A 207 -12.56 -3.09 -5.73
N TYR A 208 -11.33 -3.59 -5.69
CA TYR A 208 -10.24 -3.11 -4.82
C TYR A 208 -10.64 -3.04 -3.34
N PRO A 209 -10.95 -4.18 -2.70
CA PRO A 209 -11.34 -4.21 -1.31
C PRO A 209 -10.19 -3.73 -0.41
N GLY A 210 -10.47 -2.81 0.52
CA GLY A 210 -9.65 -2.40 1.64
C GLY A 210 -10.27 -2.95 2.91
N ILE A 211 -9.80 -4.12 3.38
CA ILE A 211 -10.32 -4.76 4.59
C ILE A 211 -9.74 -4.08 5.84
N ALA A 212 -10.52 -3.97 6.90
CA ALA A 212 -10.04 -3.57 8.21
C ALA A 212 -9.03 -4.58 8.76
N PRO A 213 -8.05 -4.17 9.59
CA PRO A 213 -7.05 -5.07 10.17
C PRO A 213 -7.64 -6.26 10.91
N ASP A 214 -8.78 -6.09 11.56
CA ASP A 214 -9.51 -7.12 12.32
C ASP A 214 -10.65 -7.79 11.52
N ASN A 215 -10.71 -7.57 10.21
CA ASN A 215 -11.76 -8.06 9.32
C ASN A 215 -13.19 -7.57 9.69
N SER A 216 -13.34 -6.50 10.47
CA SER A 216 -14.62 -6.00 10.96
C SER A 216 -15.42 -5.16 9.96
N PHE A 217 -14.76 -4.55 9.01
CA PHE A 217 -15.39 -3.79 7.93
C PHE A 217 -14.53 -3.79 6.67
N MET A 218 -15.14 -3.40 5.56
CA MET A 218 -14.45 -3.30 4.27
C MET A 218 -14.89 -2.03 3.53
N VAL A 219 -13.94 -1.35 2.91
CA VAL A 219 -14.16 -0.25 1.97
C VAL A 219 -13.73 -0.71 0.57
N PHE A 220 -14.54 -0.44 -0.42
CA PHE A 220 -14.25 -0.78 -1.82
C PHE A 220 -14.79 0.29 -2.76
N TYR A 221 -14.29 0.40 -3.97
CA TYR A 221 -14.96 1.23 -4.95
C TYR A 221 -15.97 0.43 -5.76
N SER A 222 -17.02 1.11 -6.21
CA SER A 222 -18.00 0.55 -7.14
C SER A 222 -18.26 1.52 -8.27
N ILE A 223 -18.42 0.97 -9.47
CA ILE A 223 -18.90 1.69 -10.64
C ILE A 223 -20.43 1.73 -10.54
N LYS A 224 -21.00 2.93 -10.45
CA LYS A 224 -22.45 3.13 -10.38
C LYS A 224 -22.84 4.43 -11.06
N PRO A 225 -23.85 4.44 -11.97
CA PRO A 225 -24.46 5.67 -12.47
C PRO A 225 -24.98 6.53 -11.30
N GLY A 226 -24.74 7.83 -11.34
CA GLY A 226 -25.15 8.75 -10.28
C GLY A 226 -24.21 8.82 -9.08
N ALA A 227 -22.95 8.42 -9.23
CA ALA A 227 -21.90 8.65 -8.26
C ALA A 227 -21.71 10.16 -7.96
N VAL A 228 -21.12 10.47 -6.81
CA VAL A 228 -20.86 11.86 -6.40
C VAL A 228 -20.06 12.60 -7.46
N GLY A 229 -20.54 13.77 -7.87
CA GLY A 229 -19.86 14.62 -8.87
C GLY A 229 -19.87 14.10 -10.29
N GLY A 230 -20.62 13.03 -10.60
CA GLY A 230 -20.86 12.54 -11.96
C GLY A 230 -19.77 11.62 -12.52
N THR A 231 -18.80 11.21 -11.72
CA THR A 231 -17.90 10.10 -12.06
C THR A 231 -18.59 8.75 -11.84
N GLU A 232 -18.02 7.71 -12.42
CA GLU A 232 -18.59 6.38 -12.33
C GLU A 232 -18.12 5.61 -11.08
N THR A 233 -17.16 6.12 -10.29
CA THR A 233 -16.57 5.38 -9.16
C THR A 233 -16.62 6.16 -7.85
N ASP A 234 -17.22 5.54 -6.84
CA ASP A 234 -17.25 6.00 -5.46
C ASP A 234 -16.74 4.92 -4.51
N LEU A 235 -16.25 5.33 -3.34
CA LEU A 235 -15.96 4.44 -2.22
C LEU A 235 -17.24 4.14 -1.42
N TYR A 236 -17.41 2.84 -1.11
CA TYR A 236 -18.51 2.29 -0.34
C TYR A 236 -17.97 1.55 0.88
N LEU A 237 -18.69 1.64 2.00
CA LEU A 237 -18.38 0.97 3.26
C LEU A 237 -19.43 -0.11 3.55
N THR A 238 -18.98 -1.30 3.93
CA THR A 238 -19.79 -2.37 4.50
C THR A 238 -19.20 -2.87 5.82
N LEU A 239 -20.05 -3.18 6.79
CA LEU A 239 -19.66 -3.62 8.13
C LEU A 239 -19.97 -5.10 8.31
N ARG A 240 -19.08 -5.82 8.98
CA ARG A 240 -19.32 -7.22 9.36
C ARG A 240 -20.02 -7.26 10.70
N ARG A 241 -21.18 -7.89 10.76
CA ARG A 241 -21.92 -8.06 12.01
C ARG A 241 -21.33 -9.19 12.88
N PRO A 242 -21.66 -9.24 14.19
CA PRO A 242 -21.18 -10.31 15.08
C PRO A 242 -21.59 -11.71 14.63
N ASP A 243 -22.72 -11.86 13.93
CA ASP A 243 -23.17 -13.11 13.34
C ASP A 243 -22.41 -13.52 12.07
N GLY A 244 -21.42 -12.72 11.64
CA GLY A 244 -20.60 -12.95 10.45
C GLY A 244 -21.23 -12.45 9.15
N THR A 245 -22.47 -11.96 9.17
CA THR A 245 -23.11 -11.31 8.00
C THR A 245 -22.55 -9.91 7.76
N TRP A 246 -22.81 -9.37 6.57
CA TRP A 246 -22.36 -8.03 6.20
C TRP A 246 -23.55 -7.09 5.98
N THR A 247 -23.36 -5.82 6.28
CA THR A 247 -24.37 -4.80 5.98
C THR A 247 -24.46 -4.56 4.47
N ILE A 248 -25.61 -4.04 4.02
CA ILE A 248 -25.71 -3.47 2.68
C ILE A 248 -24.70 -2.32 2.57
N PRO A 249 -23.86 -2.28 1.50
CA PRO A 249 -22.84 -1.25 1.36
C PRO A 249 -23.48 0.15 1.25
N ARG A 250 -22.91 1.11 1.98
CA ARG A 250 -23.31 2.52 1.93
C ARG A 250 -22.23 3.37 1.26
N ASN A 251 -22.63 4.33 0.44
CA ASN A 251 -21.74 5.34 -0.12
C ASN A 251 -21.11 6.16 1.00
N MET A 252 -19.82 6.44 0.91
CA MET A 252 -19.10 7.19 1.95
C MET A 252 -19.31 8.71 1.88
N GLY A 253 -20.02 9.19 0.87
CA GLY A 253 -20.45 10.58 0.77
C GLY A 253 -19.37 11.58 0.35
N PRO A 254 -19.70 12.87 0.24
CA PRO A 254 -18.87 13.90 -0.39
C PRO A 254 -17.64 14.32 0.44
N GLY A 255 -17.53 13.92 1.70
CA GLY A 255 -16.31 14.10 2.49
C GLY A 255 -15.14 13.22 1.99
N ILE A 256 -15.47 12.12 1.31
CA ILE A 256 -14.52 11.15 0.75
C ILE A 256 -14.65 11.08 -0.77
N ASN A 257 -15.85 10.94 -1.30
CA ASN A 257 -16.09 10.83 -2.74
C ASN A 257 -16.16 12.22 -3.39
N SER A 258 -15.74 12.30 -4.63
CA SER A 258 -15.67 13.57 -5.38
C SER A 258 -16.06 13.37 -6.86
N ARG A 259 -15.85 14.36 -7.69
CA ARG A 259 -15.99 14.23 -9.14
C ARG A 259 -14.86 13.44 -9.81
N TYR A 260 -13.93 12.92 -9.07
CA TYR A 260 -12.78 12.15 -9.55
C TYR A 260 -12.96 10.66 -9.22
N TYR A 261 -12.00 9.84 -9.61
CA TYR A 261 -12.01 8.39 -9.36
C TYR A 261 -11.35 8.10 -8.01
N GLU A 262 -12.10 7.57 -7.06
CA GLU A 262 -11.60 7.09 -5.77
C GLU A 262 -11.47 5.57 -5.77
N PHE A 263 -10.30 5.05 -5.38
CA PHE A 263 -10.04 3.61 -5.32
C PHE A 263 -8.85 3.26 -4.42
N GLY A 264 -8.65 1.95 -4.19
CA GLY A 264 -7.48 1.42 -3.50
C GLY A 264 -7.42 1.80 -2.04
N ALA A 265 -8.55 1.75 -1.35
CA ALA A 265 -8.63 2.02 0.09
C ALA A 265 -7.71 1.11 0.90
N ARG A 266 -7.06 1.67 1.93
CA ARG A 266 -6.21 1.00 2.91
C ARG A 266 -6.51 1.56 4.28
N ILE A 267 -6.73 0.69 5.25
CA ILE A 267 -7.10 1.08 6.61
C ILE A 267 -5.85 1.04 7.49
N SER A 268 -5.63 2.07 8.33
CA SER A 268 -4.55 2.06 9.31
C SER A 268 -4.75 0.95 10.34
N ALA A 269 -3.66 0.46 10.95
CA ALA A 269 -3.70 -0.64 11.91
C ALA A 269 -4.60 -0.35 13.13
N ASP A 270 -4.67 0.92 13.55
CA ASP A 270 -5.52 1.39 14.64
C ASP A 270 -6.96 1.74 14.20
N LYS A 271 -7.32 1.49 12.94
CA LYS A 271 -8.62 1.79 12.31
C LYS A 271 -9.02 3.26 12.32
N LYS A 272 -8.12 4.18 12.69
CA LYS A 272 -8.44 5.61 12.79
C LYS A 272 -8.46 6.32 11.45
N TYR A 273 -7.66 5.83 10.49
CA TYR A 273 -7.48 6.50 9.20
C TYR A 273 -7.66 5.53 8.05
N MET A 274 -8.12 6.08 6.95
CA MET A 274 -8.12 5.42 5.65
C MET A 274 -7.25 6.21 4.68
N PHE A 275 -6.41 5.50 3.95
CA PHE A 275 -5.65 6.00 2.80
C PHE A 275 -6.31 5.48 1.53
N PHE A 276 -6.38 6.31 0.50
CA PHE A 276 -6.93 5.90 -0.80
C PHE A 276 -6.33 6.73 -1.92
N THR A 277 -6.50 6.29 -3.15
CA THR A 277 -6.08 7.04 -4.32
C THR A 277 -7.25 7.84 -4.86
N ARG A 278 -7.04 9.12 -5.17
CA ARG A 278 -7.92 9.95 -5.99
C ARG A 278 -7.23 10.32 -7.28
N SER A 279 -7.87 10.11 -8.43
CA SER A 279 -7.31 10.36 -9.75
C SER A 279 -8.30 11.09 -10.65
N ASN A 280 -7.83 12.04 -11.45
CA ASN A 280 -8.65 12.73 -12.43
C ASN A 280 -8.78 11.98 -13.77
N GLY A 281 -8.21 10.77 -13.87
CA GLY A 281 -8.30 9.90 -15.04
C GLY A 281 -8.25 8.43 -14.67
N TRP A 282 -8.88 7.59 -15.54
CA TRP A 282 -8.95 6.14 -15.37
C TRP A 282 -8.08 5.43 -16.41
N GLY A 283 -7.26 4.48 -15.94
CA GLY A 283 -6.50 3.58 -16.80
C GLY A 283 -4.98 3.78 -16.76
N ALA A 284 -4.27 2.76 -17.25
CA ALA A 284 -2.81 2.74 -17.28
C ALA A 284 -2.20 3.65 -18.34
N ASN A 285 -3.00 4.06 -19.33
CA ASN A 285 -2.54 4.71 -20.56
C ASN A 285 -2.85 6.21 -20.65
N SER A 286 -3.46 6.80 -19.62
CA SER A 286 -3.68 8.24 -19.60
C SER A 286 -2.37 8.94 -19.21
N TYR A 287 -1.69 9.51 -20.18
CA TYR A 287 -0.46 10.30 -19.97
C TYR A 287 -0.74 11.67 -19.32
N THR A 288 -2.00 12.07 -19.24
CA THR A 288 -2.43 13.41 -18.78
C THR A 288 -3.07 13.39 -17.39
N ASP A 289 -3.39 12.22 -16.83
CA ASP A 289 -4.01 12.14 -15.53
C ASP A 289 -3.00 12.36 -14.39
N THR A 290 -3.49 12.93 -13.30
CA THR A 290 -2.82 13.00 -12.01
C THR A 290 -3.50 12.07 -11.03
N ALA A 291 -2.75 11.54 -10.08
CA ALA A 291 -3.30 10.75 -9.00
C ALA A 291 -2.49 11.00 -7.73
N ASP A 292 -3.19 11.28 -6.65
CA ASP A 292 -2.61 11.51 -5.34
C ASP A 292 -3.17 10.52 -4.30
N ILE A 293 -2.36 10.26 -3.29
CA ILE A 293 -2.81 9.54 -2.10
C ILE A 293 -3.52 10.54 -1.19
N TYR A 294 -4.76 10.23 -0.86
CA TYR A 294 -5.56 10.97 0.11
C TYR A 294 -5.68 10.17 1.41
N TRP A 295 -5.92 10.87 2.50
CA TRP A 295 -6.25 10.24 3.76
C TRP A 295 -7.36 10.99 4.50
N VAL A 296 -8.05 10.28 5.39
CA VAL A 296 -9.22 10.78 6.11
C VAL A 296 -9.35 10.08 7.46
N ALA A 297 -9.85 10.77 8.48
CA ALA A 297 -10.23 10.15 9.75
C ALA A 297 -11.54 9.35 9.57
N LEU A 298 -11.57 8.12 10.09
CA LEU A 298 -12.73 7.23 9.96
C LEU A 298 -13.75 7.39 11.08
N LYS A 299 -13.46 8.17 12.13
CA LYS A 299 -14.31 8.31 13.31
C LYS A 299 -15.77 8.65 12.97
N GLU A 300 -16.00 9.54 12.01
CA GLU A 300 -17.35 9.97 11.61
C GLU A 300 -18.06 8.96 10.69
N TYR A 301 -17.31 8.04 10.11
CA TYR A 301 -17.81 7.03 9.15
C TYR A 301 -18.08 5.68 9.79
N LEU A 302 -17.52 5.40 10.96
CA LEU A 302 -17.69 4.13 11.66
C LEU A 302 -18.56 4.30 12.90
N PRO A 303 -19.49 3.38 13.16
CA PRO A 303 -20.11 3.25 14.46
C PRO A 303 -19.06 3.03 15.55
N GLU A 304 -19.33 3.42 16.78
CA GLU A 304 -18.38 3.33 17.89
C GLU A 304 -17.83 1.91 18.10
N SER A 305 -18.67 0.90 17.94
CA SER A 305 -18.30 -0.52 18.06
C SER A 305 -17.30 -1.03 17.00
N TYR A 306 -17.02 -0.24 15.99
CA TYR A 306 -16.06 -0.60 14.89
C TYR A 306 -14.79 0.25 14.90
N ARG A 307 -14.67 1.21 15.81
CA ARG A 307 -13.53 2.14 15.94
C ARG A 307 -12.30 1.52 16.58
#